data_768a971a883b1979217532529222f562
#
_entry.id   768a971a883b1979217532529222f562
#
_cell.length_a   1.000
_cell.length_b   1.000
_cell.length_c   1.000
_cell.angle_alpha   90.00
_cell.angle_beta   90.00
_cell.angle_gamma   90.00
#
_symmetry.space_group_name_H-M   'P 1'
#
loop_
_entity.id
_entity.type
_entity.pdbx_description
1 polymer ?
#
loop_
_entity_poly.entity_id
_entity_poly.type
_entity_poly.pdbx_seq_one_letter_code
_entity_poly.pdbx_strand_id
1 'polypeptide(L)'
;MRVIFMGTPDFAVGTLEEIIKAGHEVVLVVSQPDKAVGRSKALKYTPVKECAVAHGIEVYQPAKIRAEESVEYLRQYNADIIIVEAFGQIIPKAILDMPRFGCVNVHASLLPKYLSLIHI
;
A
#
# COMPACT_ATOMS: atom_id res chain seq x y z
N MET A 1 0.49 -1.48 -15.32
CA MET A 1 1.74 -1.28 -14.57
C MET A 1 1.79 -2.20 -13.35
N ARG A 2 2.97 -2.53 -12.94
CA ARG A 2 3.16 -3.27 -11.68
C ARG A 2 3.17 -2.27 -10.54
N VAL A 3 2.23 -2.42 -9.62
CA VAL A 3 1.99 -1.43 -8.54
C VAL A 3 2.22 -2.08 -7.18
N ILE A 4 2.95 -1.39 -6.31
CA ILE A 4 2.93 -1.65 -4.87
C ILE A 4 2.03 -0.60 -4.25
N PHE A 5 1.01 -1.03 -3.51
CA PHE A 5 0.13 -0.11 -2.78
C PHE A 5 0.47 -0.15 -1.30
N MET A 6 0.67 1.00 -0.71
CA MET A 6 0.99 1.13 0.71
C MET A 6 -0.10 1.94 1.41
N GLY A 7 -0.87 1.30 2.28
CA GLY A 7 -1.96 1.97 2.97
C GLY A 7 -2.49 1.15 4.13
N THR A 8 -3.29 1.78 4.99
CA THR A 8 -3.75 1.15 6.23
C THR A 8 -5.24 1.33 6.49
N PRO A 9 -5.81 2.56 6.57
CA PRO A 9 -7.18 2.75 7.04
C PRO A 9 -8.23 2.49 5.96
N ASP A 10 -9.49 2.50 6.39
CA ASP A 10 -10.63 2.22 5.52
C ASP A 10 -10.75 3.16 4.32
N PHE A 11 -10.44 4.44 4.50
CA PHE A 11 -10.56 5.39 3.38
C PHE A 11 -9.53 5.14 2.27
N ALA A 12 -8.48 4.36 2.53
CA ALA A 12 -7.51 3.99 1.51
C ALA A 12 -7.97 2.80 0.66
N VAL A 13 -8.97 2.06 1.13
CA VAL A 13 -9.50 0.89 0.40
C VAL A 13 -10.05 1.27 -0.97
N GLY A 14 -10.78 2.38 -1.04
CA GLY A 14 -11.34 2.84 -2.31
C GLY A 14 -10.29 3.10 -3.37
N THR A 15 -9.16 3.68 -2.97
CA THR A 15 -8.04 3.93 -3.88
C THR A 15 -7.45 2.62 -4.40
N LEU A 16 -7.24 1.65 -3.50
CA LEU A 16 -6.75 0.33 -3.91
C LEU A 16 -7.70 -0.33 -4.92
N GLU A 17 -9.00 -0.28 -4.64
CA GLU A 17 -10.00 -0.86 -5.53
C GLU A 17 -10.01 -0.18 -6.90
N GLU A 18 -9.84 1.15 -6.96
CA GLU A 18 -9.78 1.86 -8.23
C GLU A 18 -8.54 1.48 -9.04
N ILE A 19 -7.40 1.25 -8.38
CA ILE A 19 -6.18 0.80 -9.06
C ILE A 19 -6.42 -0.58 -9.69
N ILE A 20 -7.06 -1.47 -8.96
CA ILE A 20 -7.38 -2.81 -9.45
C ILE A 20 -8.34 -2.72 -10.64
N LYS A 21 -9.40 -1.90 -10.53
CA LYS A 21 -10.38 -1.71 -11.61
C LYS A 21 -9.76 -1.13 -12.87
N ALA A 22 -8.74 -0.29 -12.72
CA ALA A 22 -8.06 0.32 -13.85
C ALA A 22 -7.19 -0.67 -14.63
N GLY A 23 -7.11 -1.92 -14.16
CA GLY A 23 -6.37 -2.96 -14.86
C GLY A 23 -4.90 -3.04 -14.53
N HIS A 24 -4.45 -2.33 -13.49
CA HIS A 24 -3.06 -2.43 -13.05
C HIS A 24 -2.85 -3.70 -12.23
N GLU A 25 -1.65 -4.25 -12.33
CA GLU A 25 -1.28 -5.42 -11.54
C GLU A 25 -0.74 -4.96 -10.19
N VAL A 26 -1.54 -5.14 -9.12
CA VAL A 26 -1.08 -4.85 -7.77
C VAL A 26 -0.31 -6.07 -7.28
N VAL A 27 1.01 -5.95 -7.27
CA VAL A 27 1.90 -7.09 -6.96
C VAL A 27 2.13 -7.26 -5.48
N LEU A 28 1.90 -6.22 -4.69
CA LEU A 28 2.08 -6.25 -3.25
C LEU A 28 1.27 -5.14 -2.61
N VAL A 29 0.65 -5.44 -1.49
CA VAL A 29 0.05 -4.45 -0.59
C VAL A 29 0.88 -4.41 0.68
N VAL A 30 1.31 -3.22 1.08
CA VAL A 30 2.04 -2.99 2.33
C VAL A 30 1.13 -2.24 3.28
N SER A 31 0.96 -2.76 4.47
CA SER A 31 0.06 -2.17 5.46
C SER A 31 0.70 -2.25 6.84
N GLN A 32 0.18 -1.49 7.79
CA GLN A 32 0.65 -1.56 9.17
C GLN A 32 0.36 -2.93 9.77
N PRO A 33 1.12 -3.35 10.77
CA PRO A 33 0.86 -4.63 11.45
C PRO A 33 -0.56 -4.70 12.00
N ASP A 34 -1.10 -5.91 12.07
CA ASP A 34 -2.39 -6.16 12.67
C ASP A 34 -2.40 -5.67 14.11
N LYS A 35 -3.56 -5.17 14.58
CA LYS A 35 -3.70 -4.65 15.94
C LYS A 35 -4.54 -5.57 16.78
N ALA A 36 -4.17 -5.68 18.07
CA ALA A 36 -4.99 -6.34 19.04
C ALA A 36 -6.21 -5.47 19.37
N VAL A 37 -7.40 -6.06 19.34
CA VAL A 37 -8.65 -5.33 19.63
C VAL A 37 -9.47 -6.10 20.67
N GLY A 38 -10.18 -5.34 21.52
CA GLY A 38 -11.07 -5.87 22.50
C GLY A 38 -10.36 -6.59 23.65
N ARG A 39 -11.15 -7.21 24.52
CA ARG A 39 -10.65 -7.89 25.71
C ARG A 39 -9.88 -9.18 25.38
N SER A 40 -10.28 -9.82 24.29
CA SER A 40 -9.63 -11.07 23.86
C SER A 40 -8.26 -10.82 23.25
N LYS A 41 -7.93 -9.57 22.93
CA LYS A 41 -6.70 -9.19 22.23
C LYS A 41 -6.53 -9.94 20.91
N ALA A 42 -7.64 -10.30 20.27
CA ALA A 42 -7.60 -10.91 18.96
C ALA A 42 -7.04 -9.92 17.95
N LEU A 43 -6.19 -10.39 17.04
CA LEU A 43 -5.62 -9.55 16.00
C LEU A 43 -6.66 -9.23 14.95
N LYS A 44 -6.74 -7.97 14.58
CA LYS A 44 -7.64 -7.51 13.52
C LYS A 44 -6.80 -7.01 12.35
N TYR A 45 -7.17 -7.47 11.16
CA TYR A 45 -6.55 -6.99 9.93
C TYR A 45 -6.84 -5.51 9.72
N THR A 46 -5.91 -4.78 9.12
CA THR A 46 -6.21 -3.43 8.68
C THR A 46 -7.23 -3.50 7.54
N PRO A 47 -8.06 -2.47 7.33
CA PRO A 47 -9.02 -2.46 6.22
C PRO A 47 -8.35 -2.69 4.86
N VAL A 48 -7.18 -2.10 4.62
CA VAL A 48 -6.45 -2.29 3.36
C VAL A 48 -6.00 -3.75 3.21
N LYS A 49 -5.52 -4.38 4.29
CA LYS A 49 -5.16 -5.81 4.26
C LYS A 49 -6.38 -6.67 3.94
N GLU A 50 -7.53 -6.38 4.55
CA GLU A 50 -8.76 -7.14 4.26
C GLU A 50 -9.10 -7.10 2.78
N CYS A 51 -9.00 -5.92 2.16
CA CYS A 51 -9.24 -5.74 0.74
C CYS A 51 -8.24 -6.54 -0.10
N ALA A 52 -6.96 -6.47 0.25
CA ALA A 52 -5.91 -7.20 -0.46
C ALA A 52 -6.14 -8.72 -0.41
N VAL A 53 -6.46 -9.23 0.76
CA VAL A 53 -6.73 -10.67 0.95
C VAL A 53 -7.94 -11.11 0.11
N ALA A 54 -9.01 -10.29 0.10
CA ALA A 54 -10.20 -10.59 -0.69
C ALA A 54 -9.89 -10.65 -2.19
N HIS A 55 -8.90 -9.91 -2.67
CA HIS A 55 -8.48 -9.91 -4.07
C HIS A 55 -7.32 -10.87 -4.36
N GLY A 56 -6.88 -11.64 -3.37
CA GLY A 56 -5.78 -12.58 -3.55
C GLY A 56 -4.41 -11.92 -3.73
N ILE A 57 -4.24 -10.72 -3.21
CA ILE A 57 -3.00 -9.95 -3.33
C ILE A 57 -2.09 -10.23 -2.13
N GLU A 58 -0.80 -10.41 -2.40
CA GLU A 58 0.21 -10.59 -1.35
C GLU A 58 0.26 -9.38 -0.42
N VAL A 59 0.41 -9.62 0.89
CA VAL A 59 0.43 -8.56 1.91
C VAL A 59 1.73 -8.62 2.70
N TYR A 60 2.34 -7.45 2.92
CA TYR A 60 3.54 -7.29 3.72
C TYR A 60 3.27 -6.28 4.84
N GLN A 61 3.59 -6.63 6.07
CA GLN A 61 3.26 -5.81 7.25
C GLN A 61 4.49 -5.56 8.12
N PRO A 62 5.45 -4.78 7.61
CA PRO A 62 6.70 -4.55 8.35
C PRO A 62 6.47 -3.65 9.56
N ALA A 63 7.11 -3.99 10.67
CA ALA A 63 7.13 -3.10 11.84
C ALA A 63 7.87 -1.80 11.51
N LYS A 64 8.93 -1.89 10.69
CA LYS A 64 9.73 -0.73 10.27
C LYS A 64 10.02 -0.80 8.78
N ILE A 65 9.30 -0.01 8.00
CA ILE A 65 9.51 0.04 6.55
C ILE A 65 10.90 0.56 6.19
N ARG A 66 11.51 1.36 7.06
CA ARG A 66 12.85 1.92 6.83
C ARG A 66 13.97 0.91 7.04
N ALA A 67 13.67 -0.26 7.61
CA ALA A 67 14.69 -1.28 7.82
C ALA A 67 15.24 -1.78 6.47
N GLU A 68 16.53 -2.08 6.44
CA GLU A 68 17.18 -2.56 5.23
C GLU A 68 16.50 -3.79 4.64
N GLU A 69 16.08 -4.72 5.51
CA GLU A 69 15.36 -5.92 5.06
C GLU A 69 14.05 -5.60 4.35
N SER A 70 13.36 -4.55 4.79
CA SER A 70 12.12 -4.11 4.14
C SER A 70 12.40 -3.53 2.75
N VAL A 71 13.45 -2.73 2.64
CA VAL A 71 13.85 -2.15 1.35
C VAL A 71 14.18 -3.27 0.36
N GLU A 72 14.96 -4.25 0.79
CA GLU A 72 15.33 -5.36 -0.09
C GLU A 72 14.13 -6.24 -0.44
N TYR A 73 13.20 -6.43 0.51
CA TYR A 73 11.99 -7.19 0.25
C TYR A 73 11.15 -6.56 -0.86
N LEU A 74 10.97 -5.24 -0.81
CA LEU A 74 10.18 -4.54 -1.83
C LEU A 74 10.88 -4.56 -3.19
N ARG A 75 12.21 -4.51 -3.19
CA ARG A 75 13.00 -4.46 -4.42
C ARG A 75 12.71 -5.64 -5.35
N GLN A 76 12.50 -6.82 -4.79
CA GLN A 76 12.27 -8.03 -5.59
C GLN A 76 10.97 -8.01 -6.41
N TYR A 77 10.05 -7.13 -6.08
CA TYR A 77 8.76 -7.05 -6.80
C TYR A 77 8.86 -6.26 -8.11
N ASN A 78 9.96 -5.56 -8.35
CA ASN A 78 10.17 -4.78 -9.57
C ASN A 78 8.98 -3.90 -9.92
N ALA A 79 8.51 -3.11 -8.95
CA ALA A 79 7.36 -2.25 -9.15
C ALA A 79 7.66 -1.13 -10.16
N ASP A 80 6.68 -0.81 -10.98
CA ASP A 80 6.76 0.36 -11.85
C ASP A 80 6.46 1.63 -11.07
N ILE A 81 5.55 1.54 -10.10
CA ILE A 81 5.14 2.68 -9.29
C ILE A 81 4.72 2.19 -7.91
N ILE A 82 4.94 3.04 -6.90
CA ILE A 82 4.40 2.83 -5.56
C ILE A 82 3.34 3.90 -5.32
N ILE A 83 2.15 3.48 -4.90
CA ILE A 83 1.06 4.40 -4.55
C ILE A 83 0.84 4.28 -3.05
N VAL A 84 0.86 5.42 -2.36
CA VAL A 84 0.76 5.49 -0.91
C VAL A 84 -0.46 6.29 -0.52
N GLU A 85 -1.26 5.76 0.40
CA GLU A 85 -2.33 6.54 1.03
C GLU A 85 -2.44 6.15 2.49
N ALA A 86 -2.04 7.06 3.37
CA ALA A 86 -2.14 6.88 4.82
C ALA A 86 -1.51 5.57 5.30
N PHE A 87 -0.28 5.32 4.87
CA PHE A 87 0.43 4.10 5.28
C PHE A 87 0.72 4.08 6.79
N GLY A 88 1.18 5.20 7.34
CA GLY A 88 1.42 5.31 8.78
C GLY A 88 2.88 5.21 9.21
N GLN A 89 3.80 5.11 8.27
CA GLN A 89 5.24 5.18 8.54
C GLN A 89 5.90 6.10 7.52
N ILE A 90 7.02 6.70 7.91
CA ILE A 90 7.80 7.53 6.99
C ILE A 90 8.56 6.60 6.04
N ILE A 91 8.40 6.83 4.74
CA ILE A 91 9.01 5.98 3.72
C ILE A 91 10.40 6.51 3.40
N PRO A 92 11.45 5.67 3.49
CA PRO A 92 12.81 6.13 3.23
C PRO A 92 13.05 6.39 1.75
N LYS A 93 14.04 7.23 1.46
CA LYS A 93 14.40 7.61 0.10
C LYS A 93 14.70 6.40 -0.78
N ALA A 94 15.34 5.37 -0.22
CA ALA A 94 15.67 4.15 -0.97
C ALA A 94 14.41 3.49 -1.58
N ILE A 95 13.27 3.59 -0.90
CA ILE A 95 12.00 3.06 -1.41
C ILE A 95 11.36 4.06 -2.37
N LEU A 96 11.40 5.35 -2.04
CA LEU A 96 10.82 6.39 -2.90
C LEU A 96 11.46 6.40 -4.30
N ASP A 97 12.75 6.13 -4.38
CA ASP A 97 13.49 6.16 -5.64
C ASP A 97 13.53 4.81 -6.36
N MET A 98 13.01 3.77 -5.72
CA MET A 98 13.11 2.40 -6.24
C MET A 98 12.29 2.15 -7.51
N PRO A 99 11.02 2.58 -7.58
CA PRO A 99 10.21 2.27 -8.74
C PRO A 99 10.58 3.12 -9.94
N ARG A 100 10.37 2.55 -11.12
CA ARG A 100 10.65 3.23 -12.38
C ARG A 100 9.98 4.60 -12.48
N PHE A 101 8.73 4.70 -12.04
CA PHE A 101 7.95 5.94 -12.11
C PHE A 101 7.78 6.62 -10.75
N GLY A 102 8.58 6.21 -9.76
CA GLY A 102 8.57 6.86 -8.47
C GLY A 102 7.42 6.47 -7.57
N CYS A 103 7.12 7.35 -6.63
CA CYS A 103 6.16 7.11 -5.58
C CYS A 103 5.13 8.25 -5.57
N VAL A 104 3.86 7.91 -5.56
CA VAL A 104 2.75 8.89 -5.55
C VAL A 104 2.03 8.77 -4.21
N ASN A 105 1.90 9.90 -3.51
CA ASN A 105 1.18 9.95 -2.25
C ASN A 105 -0.22 10.54 -2.49
N VAL A 106 -1.24 9.76 -2.19
CA VAL A 106 -2.63 10.16 -2.36
C VAL A 106 -3.17 10.73 -1.06
N HIS A 107 -3.81 11.90 -1.12
CA HIS A 107 -4.43 12.53 0.04
C HIS A 107 -5.95 12.49 -0.11
N ALA A 108 -6.63 11.82 0.82
CA ALA A 108 -8.09 11.63 0.76
C ALA A 108 -8.87 12.93 0.58
N SER A 109 -8.38 14.03 1.14
CA SER A 109 -9.04 15.34 1.05
C SER A 109 -9.12 15.89 -0.36
N LEU A 110 -8.38 15.34 -1.30
CA LEU A 110 -8.34 15.80 -2.69
C LEU A 110 -9.14 14.94 -3.66
N LEU A 111 -9.83 13.91 -3.16
CA LEU A 111 -10.76 13.15 -3.97
C LEU A 111 -11.91 14.06 -4.44
N PRO A 112 -12.44 13.92 -5.65
CA PRO A 112 -12.16 12.87 -6.64
C PRO A 112 -10.98 13.13 -7.57
N LYS A 113 -10.24 14.22 -7.38
CA LYS A 113 -9.13 14.58 -8.28
C LYS A 113 -8.08 13.49 -8.42
N TYR A 114 -7.90 12.69 -7.38
CA TYR A 114 -6.91 11.63 -7.40
C TYR A 114 -7.21 10.50 -8.34
N LEU A 115 -8.48 10.30 -8.67
CA LEU A 115 -8.82 9.22 -9.59
C LEU A 115 -8.11 9.39 -10.93
N SER A 116 -7.79 10.62 -11.32
CA SER A 116 -7.06 10.88 -12.56
C SER A 116 -5.58 10.49 -12.47
N LEU A 117 -5.00 10.50 -11.29
CA LEU A 117 -3.59 10.12 -11.08
C LEU A 117 -3.39 8.61 -11.23
N ILE A 118 -4.41 7.82 -10.98
CA ILE A 118 -4.34 6.38 -11.08
C ILE A 118 -4.20 5.92 -12.53
N HIS A 119 -4.51 6.78 -13.46
CA HIS A 119 -4.46 6.49 -14.90
C HIS A 119 -3.15 6.89 -15.58
N ILE A 120 -2.18 7.33 -14.81
CA ILE A 120 -0.88 7.75 -15.33
C ILE A 120 -0.13 6.59 -16.00
#